data_efc7b41ded0fdd259ae54bc9d0672c7e
#
_entry.id   efc7b41ded0fdd259ae54bc9d0672c7e
#
_cell.length_a   1.000
_cell.length_b   1.000
_cell.length_c   1.000
_cell.angle_alpha   90.00
_cell.angle_beta   90.00
_cell.angle_gamma   90.00
#
_symmetry.space_group_name_H-M   'P 1'
#
loop_
_entity.id
_entity.type
_entity.pdbx_description
1 polymer ?
#
loop_
_entity_poly.entity_id
_entity_poly.type
_entity_poly.pdbx_seq_one_letter_code
_entity_poly.pdbx_strand_id
1 'polypeptide(L)'
;MRSAIYDKVLHATEITPFQRRVYLELLNVPRGETITYGELARRIGCRSPQAVGQALRRNPFAPDVPCHRVVAADGSLGGFHGEREGAMIARKRELLEAERQQ
;
A
#
# COMPACT_ATOMS: atom_id res chain seq x y z
N MET A 1 12.71 -13.39 10.11
CA MET A 1 11.53 -14.28 10.04
C MET A 1 10.40 -13.56 9.30
N ARG A 2 9.78 -14.22 8.33
CA ARG A 2 8.69 -13.61 7.58
C ARG A 2 7.42 -13.61 8.42
N SER A 3 6.63 -12.54 8.29
CA SER A 3 5.36 -12.43 8.99
C SER A 3 4.30 -13.37 8.37
N ALA A 4 3.24 -13.64 9.16
CA ALA A 4 2.12 -14.43 8.67
C ALA A 4 1.44 -13.77 7.46
N ILE A 5 1.38 -12.42 7.45
CA ILE A 5 0.78 -11.72 6.32
C ILE A 5 1.64 -11.87 5.06
N TYR A 6 2.96 -11.91 5.18
CA TYR A 6 3.83 -12.14 4.04
C TYR A 6 3.50 -13.48 3.37
N ASP A 7 3.42 -14.54 4.16
CA ASP A 7 3.11 -15.86 3.64
C ASP A 7 1.70 -15.92 3.03
N LYS A 8 0.75 -15.24 3.65
CA LYS A 8 -0.61 -15.18 3.14
C LYS A 8 -0.67 -14.53 1.76
N VAL A 9 0.05 -13.42 1.58
CA VAL A 9 0.12 -12.75 0.28
C VAL A 9 0.87 -13.61 -0.73
N LEU A 10 1.97 -14.22 -0.32
CA LEU A 10 2.81 -15.03 -1.20
C LEU A 10 2.01 -16.20 -1.81
N HIS A 11 1.12 -16.80 -1.05
CA HIS A 11 0.36 -17.98 -1.48
C HIS A 11 -1.08 -17.68 -1.88
N ALA A 12 -1.49 -16.41 -1.89
CA ALA A 12 -2.85 -16.04 -2.25
C ALA A 12 -3.12 -16.36 -3.72
N THR A 13 -4.29 -16.93 -4.00
CA THR A 13 -4.69 -17.31 -5.35
C THR A 13 -5.65 -16.32 -5.98
N GLU A 14 -6.26 -15.44 -5.19
CA GLU A 14 -7.26 -14.46 -5.65
C GLU A 14 -6.64 -13.17 -6.19
N ILE A 15 -5.32 -13.05 -6.18
CA ILE A 15 -4.62 -11.84 -6.66
C ILE A 15 -3.79 -12.17 -7.89
N THR A 16 -3.53 -11.14 -8.72
CA THR A 16 -2.70 -11.30 -9.90
C THR A 16 -1.21 -11.31 -9.50
N PRO A 17 -0.31 -11.85 -10.36
CA PRO A 17 1.12 -11.78 -10.07
C PRO A 17 1.63 -10.34 -9.86
N PHE A 18 1.07 -9.37 -10.60
CA PHE A 18 1.43 -7.96 -10.42
C PHE A 18 0.99 -7.46 -9.05
N GLN A 19 -0.24 -7.73 -8.65
CA GLN A 19 -0.74 -7.35 -7.33
C GLN A 19 0.12 -7.95 -6.23
N ARG A 20 0.51 -9.21 -6.38
CA ARG A 20 1.38 -9.87 -5.40
C ARG A 20 2.70 -9.13 -5.25
N ARG A 21 3.32 -8.72 -6.33
CA ARG A 21 4.57 -7.97 -6.28
C ARG A 21 4.41 -6.64 -5.54
N VAL A 22 3.32 -5.93 -5.82
CA VAL A 22 3.02 -4.66 -5.14
C VAL A 22 2.88 -4.88 -3.64
N TYR A 23 2.08 -5.86 -3.25
CA TYR A 23 1.80 -6.09 -1.83
C TYR A 23 3.02 -6.56 -1.06
N LEU A 24 3.80 -7.47 -1.66
CA LEU A 24 5.02 -7.96 -1.00
C LEU A 24 6.05 -6.85 -0.80
N GLU A 25 6.22 -5.98 -1.80
CA GLU A 25 7.16 -4.86 -1.67
C GLU A 25 6.67 -3.86 -0.63
N LEU A 26 5.37 -3.64 -0.57
CA LEU A 26 4.79 -2.71 0.40
C LEU A 26 5.02 -3.16 1.83
N LEU A 27 5.06 -4.47 2.08
CA LEU A 27 5.35 -5.01 3.41
C LEU A 27 6.76 -4.64 3.91
N ASN A 28 7.65 -4.20 3.01
CA ASN A 28 8.98 -3.75 3.38
C ASN A 28 9.03 -2.30 3.85
N VAL A 29 7.92 -1.56 3.72
CA VAL A 29 7.86 -0.17 4.20
C VAL A 29 7.64 -0.19 5.70
N PRO A 30 8.56 0.40 6.49
CA PRO A 30 8.44 0.36 7.94
C PRO A 30 7.24 1.12 8.46
N ARG A 31 6.77 0.71 9.62
CA ARG A 31 5.70 1.37 10.32
C ARG A 31 6.09 2.83 10.62
N GLY A 32 5.18 3.75 10.38
CA GLY A 32 5.43 5.18 10.57
C GLY A 32 6.09 5.87 9.39
N GLU A 33 6.51 5.12 8.37
CA GLU A 33 7.11 5.69 7.17
C GLU A 33 6.14 5.63 6.01
N THR A 34 6.41 6.42 4.97
CA THR A 34 5.61 6.45 3.75
C THR A 34 6.48 6.20 2.54
N ILE A 35 5.84 5.81 1.43
CA ILE A 35 6.48 5.61 0.13
C ILE A 35 5.55 6.23 -0.92
N THR A 36 6.12 6.82 -1.97
CA THR A 36 5.29 7.34 -3.06
C THR A 36 4.88 6.22 -4.01
N TYR A 37 3.77 6.45 -4.75
CA TYR A 37 3.34 5.51 -5.78
C TYR A 37 4.45 5.28 -6.81
N GLY A 38 5.15 6.35 -7.19
CA GLY A 38 6.25 6.25 -8.16
C GLY A 38 7.42 5.45 -7.65
N GLU A 39 7.79 5.64 -6.38
CA GLU A 39 8.88 4.89 -5.77
C GLU A 39 8.54 3.41 -5.65
N LEU A 40 7.31 3.11 -5.23
CA LEU A 40 6.86 1.72 -5.13
C LEU A 40 6.88 1.05 -6.51
N ALA A 41 6.40 1.76 -7.54
CA ALA A 41 6.44 1.25 -8.91
C ALA A 41 7.87 0.96 -9.34
N ARG A 42 8.80 1.87 -9.06
CA ARG A 42 10.21 1.70 -9.43
C ARG A 42 10.81 0.47 -8.76
N ARG A 43 10.51 0.23 -7.50
CA ARG A 43 11.06 -0.92 -6.76
C ARG A 43 10.66 -2.25 -7.35
N ILE A 44 9.47 -2.32 -7.97
CA ILE A 44 8.99 -3.57 -8.57
C ILE A 44 9.21 -3.61 -10.09
N GLY A 45 9.97 -2.63 -10.64
CA GLY A 45 10.26 -2.59 -12.07
C GLY A 45 9.08 -2.20 -12.93
N CYS A 46 8.13 -1.46 -12.39
CA CYS A 46 6.93 -1.00 -13.08
C CYS A 46 7.08 0.48 -13.43
N ARG A 47 6.71 0.86 -14.65
CA ARG A 47 6.79 2.26 -15.09
C ARG A 47 5.51 3.05 -14.85
N SER A 48 4.48 2.41 -14.30
CA SER A 48 3.17 3.05 -14.16
C SER A 48 2.77 3.15 -12.69
N PRO A 49 2.88 4.34 -12.08
CA PRO A 49 2.32 4.56 -10.75
C PRO A 49 0.82 4.32 -10.70
N GLN A 50 0.13 4.55 -11.82
CA GLN A 50 -1.32 4.30 -11.90
C GLN A 50 -1.64 2.82 -11.74
N ALA A 51 -0.84 1.93 -12.33
CA ALA A 51 -1.05 0.50 -12.17
C ALA A 51 -0.87 0.07 -10.71
N VAL A 52 0.11 0.66 -10.01
CA VAL A 52 0.29 0.42 -8.58
C VAL A 52 -0.95 0.90 -7.81
N GLY A 53 -1.46 2.09 -8.14
CA GLY A 53 -2.68 2.61 -7.51
C GLY A 53 -3.87 1.69 -7.69
N GLN A 54 -4.04 1.11 -8.88
CA GLN A 54 -5.12 0.17 -9.14
C GLN A 54 -4.98 -1.10 -8.28
N ALA A 55 -3.76 -1.62 -8.14
CA ALA A 55 -3.52 -2.78 -7.29
C ALA A 55 -3.87 -2.46 -5.83
N LEU A 56 -3.51 -1.28 -5.35
CA LEU A 56 -3.78 -0.87 -3.98
C LEU A 56 -5.28 -0.69 -3.72
N ARG A 57 -6.03 -0.20 -4.70
CA ARG A 57 -7.48 -0.08 -4.58
C ARG A 57 -8.16 -1.41 -4.32
N ARG A 58 -7.58 -2.48 -4.83
CA ARG A 58 -8.15 -3.84 -4.75
C ARG A 58 -7.53 -4.68 -3.66
N ASN A 59 -6.73 -4.07 -2.78
CA ASN A 59 -6.03 -4.77 -1.71
C ASN A 59 -7.02 -5.46 -0.77
N PRO A 60 -7.10 -6.81 -0.78
CA PRO A 60 -8.00 -7.54 0.11
C PRO A 60 -7.41 -7.76 1.50
N PHE A 61 -6.17 -7.32 1.73
CA PHE A 61 -5.43 -7.57 2.95
C PHE A 61 -5.26 -6.33 3.82
N ALA A 62 -5.95 -5.21 3.50
CA ALA A 62 -5.83 -3.99 4.29
C ALA A 62 -6.42 -4.19 5.68
N PRO A 63 -5.83 -3.63 6.75
CA PRO A 63 -4.60 -2.82 6.74
C PRO A 63 -3.32 -3.63 6.93
N ASP A 64 -3.37 -4.96 6.93
CA ASP A 64 -2.19 -5.80 7.14
C ASP A 64 -1.15 -5.60 6.04
N VAL A 65 -1.61 -5.49 4.78
CA VAL A 65 -0.79 -4.92 3.71
C VAL A 65 -1.06 -3.42 3.76
N PRO A 66 -0.06 -2.61 4.17
CA PRO A 66 -0.31 -1.24 4.60
C PRO A 66 -0.42 -0.23 3.45
N CYS A 67 -1.48 -0.34 2.67
CA CYS A 67 -1.70 0.57 1.53
C CYS A 67 -1.83 2.04 1.98
N HIS A 68 -2.14 2.28 3.27
CA HIS A 68 -2.20 3.63 3.81
C HIS A 68 -0.82 4.31 3.86
N ARG A 69 0.28 3.55 3.73
CA ARG A 69 1.64 4.11 3.72
C ARG A 69 2.06 4.62 2.35
N VAL A 70 1.24 4.44 1.31
CA VAL A 70 1.55 4.93 -0.04
C VAL A 70 0.89 6.29 -0.24
N VAL A 71 1.68 7.27 -0.64
CA VAL A 71 1.24 8.65 -0.80
C VAL A 71 1.59 9.18 -2.18
N ALA A 72 0.98 10.30 -2.57
CA ALA A 72 1.31 10.95 -3.84
C ALA A 72 2.71 11.56 -3.79
N ALA A 73 3.28 11.84 -4.97
CA ALA A 73 4.64 12.37 -5.09
C ALA A 73 4.85 13.69 -4.34
N ASP A 74 3.80 14.48 -4.17
CA ASP A 74 3.86 15.76 -3.44
C ASP A 74 3.68 15.58 -1.92
N GLY A 75 3.58 14.35 -1.44
CA GLY A 75 3.39 14.06 -0.03
C GLY A 75 1.95 14.04 0.43
N SER A 76 0.98 14.33 -0.44
CA SER A 76 -0.43 14.25 -0.08
C SER A 76 -0.84 12.78 0.10
N LEU A 77 -1.97 12.54 0.79
CA LEU A 77 -2.42 11.17 1.04
C LEU A 77 -2.86 10.41 -0.22
N GLY A 78 -3.15 11.13 -1.31
CA GLY A 78 -3.65 10.51 -2.51
C GLY A 78 -5.01 9.87 -2.29
N GLY A 79 -5.31 8.81 -3.03
CA GLY A 79 -6.54 8.06 -2.84
C GLY A 79 -6.36 6.91 -1.87
N PHE A 80 -7.45 6.49 -1.23
CA PHE A 80 -7.48 5.28 -0.40
C PHE A 80 -8.69 4.46 -0.82
N HIS A 81 -8.48 3.23 -1.28
CA HIS A 81 -9.51 2.39 -1.89
C HIS A 81 -10.25 3.11 -3.03
N GLY A 82 -9.53 3.97 -3.76
CA GLY A 82 -10.07 4.70 -4.90
C GLY A 82 -10.73 6.01 -4.56
N GLU A 83 -10.83 6.37 -3.29
CA GLU A 83 -11.41 7.64 -2.84
C GLU A 83 -10.31 8.65 -2.55
N ARG A 84 -10.60 9.92 -2.82
CA ARG A 84 -9.69 11.03 -2.53
C ARG A 84 -10.17 11.87 -1.35
N GLU A 85 -11.42 11.72 -0.97
CA GLU A 85 -12.04 12.46 0.13
C GLU A 85 -12.98 11.53 0.86
N GLY A 86 -13.39 11.92 2.06
CA GLY A 86 -14.40 11.20 2.84
C GLY A 86 -13.81 10.26 3.87
N ALA A 87 -14.61 9.29 4.28
CA ALA A 87 -14.28 8.41 5.40
C ALA A 87 -13.01 7.58 5.15
N MET A 88 -12.77 7.13 3.92
CA MET A 88 -11.61 6.31 3.62
C MET A 88 -10.30 7.10 3.72
N ILE A 89 -10.31 8.37 3.33
CA ILE A 89 -9.13 9.23 3.48
C ILE A 89 -8.89 9.53 4.96
N ALA A 90 -9.94 9.79 5.72
CA ALA A 90 -9.81 9.98 7.17
C ALA A 90 -9.21 8.75 7.83
N ARG A 91 -9.65 7.55 7.44
CA ARG A 91 -9.12 6.29 7.96
C ARG A 91 -7.62 6.15 7.65
N LYS A 92 -7.21 6.49 6.43
CA LYS A 92 -5.80 6.47 6.03
C LYS A 92 -4.96 7.38 6.93
N ARG A 93 -5.46 8.60 7.18
CA ARG A 93 -4.77 9.57 8.04
C ARG A 93 -4.65 9.04 9.47
N GLU A 94 -5.71 8.48 10.01
CA GLU A 94 -5.70 7.90 11.35
C GLU A 94 -4.66 6.79 11.48
N LEU A 95 -4.59 5.90 10.51
CA LEU A 95 -3.63 4.80 10.52
C LEU A 95 -2.20 5.32 10.50
N LEU A 96 -1.90 6.32 9.67
CA LEU A 96 -0.57 6.90 9.59
C LEU A 96 -0.18 7.60 10.90
N GLU A 97 -1.10 8.35 11.49
CA GLU A 97 -0.82 9.06 12.74
C GLU A 97 -0.61 8.09 13.89
N ALA A 98 -1.43 7.04 13.97
CA ALA A 98 -1.26 6.03 15.00
C ALA A 98 0.11 5.37 14.92
N GLU A 99 0.60 5.12 13.72
CA GLU A 99 1.92 4.54 13.51
C GLU A 99 3.05 5.49 13.92
N ARG A 100 2.88 6.79 13.65
CA ARG A 100 3.90 7.79 13.99
C ARG A 100 4.01 8.06 15.48
N GLN A 101 2.95 7.77 16.23
CA GLN A 101 2.92 8.00 17.67
C GLN A 101 3.47 6.84 18.50
N GLN A 102 3.87 5.77 17.84
CA GLN A 102 4.39 4.59 18.53
C GLN A 102 5.92 4.57 18.62
#